data_27c7a0e1f9605a60a2d438f5665f19d3
#
_entry.id   27c7a0e1f9605a60a2d438f5665f19d3
#
_cell.length_a   1.000
_cell.length_b   1.000
_cell.length_c   1.000
_cell.angle_alpha   90.00
_cell.angle_beta   90.00
_cell.angle_gamma   90.00
#
_symmetry.space_group_name_H-M   'P 1'
#
loop_
_entity.id
_entity.type
_entity.pdbx_description
1 polymer ?
#
loop_
_entity_poly.entity_id
_entity_poly.type
_entity_poly.pdbx_seq_one_letter_code
_entity_poly.pdbx_strand_id
1 'polypeptide(L)' 'MSDKKAYPLRIHADTLAAMQRWADDELRSLNAQIEYVLRDALRKAGRLPPTPPPDAAPSDE' A
#
# COMPACT_ATOMS: atom_id res chain seq x y z
N MET A 1 -11.64 5.99 12.56
CA MET A 1 -10.31 6.52 12.90
C MET A 1 -9.23 5.77 12.17
N SER A 2 -8.34 6.49 11.58
CA SER A 2 -7.29 5.88 10.79
C SER A 2 -6.23 5.27 11.67
N ASP A 3 -5.73 4.11 11.28
CA ASP A 3 -4.65 3.46 12.00
C ASP A 3 -3.38 3.43 11.21
N LYS A 4 -3.26 4.33 10.26
CA LYS A 4 -2.05 4.37 9.47
C LYS A 4 -0.88 4.75 10.33
N LYS A 5 0.18 4.02 10.19
CA LYS A 5 1.39 4.27 10.96
C LYS A 5 2.51 4.64 10.03
N ALA A 6 3.35 5.55 10.46
CA ALA A 6 4.55 5.89 9.73
C ALA A 6 5.58 4.82 10.05
N TYR A 7 6.01 4.12 9.03
CA TYR A 7 7.00 3.07 9.23
C TYR A 7 8.18 3.32 8.30
N PRO A 8 9.38 3.49 8.83
CA PRO A 8 10.55 3.74 7.98
C PRO A 8 10.97 2.46 7.28
N LEU A 9 10.56 2.33 6.05
CA LEU A 9 10.86 1.16 5.26
C LEU A 9 12.13 1.36 4.47
N ARG A 10 13.06 0.43 4.62
CA ARG A 10 14.29 0.46 3.83
C ARG A 10 14.10 -0.38 2.59
N ILE A 11 14.46 0.20 1.46
CA ILE A 11 14.21 -0.46 0.20
C ILE A 11 15.35 -0.15 -0.76
N HIS A 12 15.65 -1.10 -1.61
CA HIS A 12 16.68 -0.90 -2.62
C HIS A 12 16.33 0.24 -3.55
N ALA A 13 17.34 1.01 -3.93
CA ALA A 13 17.11 2.14 -4.81
C ALA A 13 16.50 1.71 -6.14
N ASP A 14 16.93 0.58 -6.67
CA ASP A 14 16.38 0.08 -7.94
C ASP A 14 14.90 -0.24 -7.80
N THR A 15 14.54 -0.86 -6.69
CA THR A 15 13.15 -1.19 -6.44
C THR A 15 12.32 0.07 -6.26
N LEU A 16 12.87 1.02 -5.54
CA LEU A 16 12.18 2.27 -5.32
C LEU A 16 11.92 3.01 -6.63
N ALA A 17 12.93 3.05 -7.49
CA ALA A 17 12.79 3.72 -8.78
C ALA A 17 11.74 3.06 -9.64
N ALA A 18 11.70 1.72 -9.63
CA ALA A 18 10.69 1.00 -10.38
C ALA A 18 9.29 1.28 -9.84
N MET A 19 9.15 1.33 -8.52
CA MET A 19 7.87 1.64 -7.91
C MET A 19 7.43 3.06 -8.24
N GLN A 20 8.39 3.99 -8.28
CA GLN A 20 8.07 5.37 -8.61
C GLN A 20 7.51 5.47 -10.02
N ARG A 21 8.14 4.79 -10.97
CA ARG A 21 7.65 4.81 -12.35
C ARG A 21 6.27 4.18 -12.46
N TRP A 22 6.08 3.09 -11.76
CA TRP A 22 4.78 2.42 -11.77
C TRP A 22 3.70 3.32 -11.18
N ALA A 23 4.02 3.98 -10.07
CA ALA A 23 3.07 4.90 -9.45
C ALA A 23 2.71 6.03 -10.41
N ASP A 24 3.70 6.56 -11.11
CA ASP A 24 3.45 7.62 -12.08
C ASP A 24 2.54 7.14 -13.20
N ASP A 25 2.77 5.92 -13.67
CA ASP A 25 1.95 5.36 -14.75
C ASP A 25 0.50 5.23 -14.33
N GLU A 26 0.27 4.97 -13.05
CA GLU A 26 -1.09 4.78 -12.55
C GLU A 26 -1.62 6.01 -11.86
N LEU A 27 -0.91 7.12 -11.97
CA LEU A 27 -1.34 8.38 -11.37
C LEU A 27 -1.57 8.25 -9.89
N ARG A 28 -0.67 7.54 -9.22
CA ARG A 28 -0.73 7.36 -7.78
C ARG A 28 0.53 7.92 -7.15
N SER A 29 0.44 8.25 -5.87
CA SER A 29 1.64 8.61 -5.14
C SER A 29 2.48 7.36 -4.92
N LEU A 30 3.78 7.55 -4.71
CA LEU A 30 4.67 6.43 -4.45
C LEU A 30 4.21 5.66 -3.22
N ASN A 31 3.84 6.38 -2.18
CA ASN A 31 3.41 5.74 -0.94
C ASN A 31 2.17 4.88 -1.16
N ALA A 32 1.21 5.41 -1.92
CA ALA A 32 -0.01 4.67 -2.20
C ALA A 32 0.27 3.44 -3.04
N GLN A 33 1.19 3.54 -3.99
CA GLN A 33 1.51 2.41 -4.83
C GLN A 33 2.17 1.30 -4.02
N ILE A 34 3.07 1.67 -3.12
CA ILE A 34 3.72 0.68 -2.27
C ILE A 34 2.70 -0.03 -1.40
N GLU A 35 1.80 0.74 -0.82
CA GLU A 35 0.75 0.17 0.03
C GLU A 35 -0.11 -0.80 -0.78
N TYR A 36 -0.47 -0.41 -1.99
CA TYR A 36 -1.29 -1.25 -2.85
C TYR A 36 -0.61 -2.58 -3.15
N VAL A 37 0.66 -2.52 -3.50
CA VAL A 37 1.41 -3.72 -3.84
C VAL A 37 1.54 -4.65 -2.65
N LEU A 38 1.82 -4.08 -1.48
CA LEU A 38 1.95 -4.89 -0.28
C LEU A 38 0.64 -5.57 0.07
N ARG A 39 -0.46 -4.85 -0.01
CA ARG A 39 -1.76 -5.43 0.29
C ARG A 39 -2.11 -6.52 -0.70
N ASP A 40 -1.79 -6.31 -1.97
CA ASP A 40 -2.06 -7.30 -2.99
C ASP A 40 -1.27 -8.58 -2.73
N ALA A 41 -0.01 -8.43 -2.39
CA ALA A 41 0.83 -9.58 -2.09
C ALA A 41 0.33 -10.33 -0.87
N LEU A 42 -0.07 -9.61 0.16
CA LEU A 42 -0.60 -10.24 1.36
C LEU A 42 -1.89 -10.96 1.09
N ARG A 43 -2.74 -10.38 0.24
CA ARG A 43 -4.00 -11.01 -0.12
C ARG A 43 -3.74 -12.33 -0.85
N LYS A 44 -2.82 -12.32 -1.79
CA LYS A 44 -2.49 -13.53 -2.54
C LYS A 44 -1.87 -14.59 -1.67
N ALA A 45 -1.15 -14.18 -0.65
CA ALA A 45 -0.57 -15.12 0.30
C ALA A 45 -1.58 -15.59 1.35
N GLY A 46 -2.76 -15.00 1.36
CA GLY A 46 -3.76 -15.36 2.35
C GLY A 46 -3.46 -14.84 3.74
N ARG A 47 -2.70 -13.77 3.82
CA ARG A 47 -2.28 -13.23 5.12
C ARG A 47 -2.86 -11.88 5.45
N LEU A 48 -3.62 -11.33 4.54
CA LEU A 48 -4.24 -10.04 4.80
C LEU A 48 -5.46 -10.25 5.69
N PRO A 49 -5.60 -9.46 6.76
CA PRO A 49 -6.77 -9.59 7.63
C PRO A 49 -8.05 -9.32 6.84
N PRO A 50 -9.18 -9.86 7.31
CA PRO A 50 -10.45 -9.62 6.64
C PRO A 50 -10.72 -8.12 6.52
N THR A 51 -11.29 -7.75 5.38
CA THR A 51 -11.64 -6.37 5.15
C THR A 51 -12.82 -5.99 6.04
N PRO A 52 -12.70 -4.90 6.79
CA PRO A 52 -13.83 -4.47 7.61
C PRO A 52 -14.99 -4.02 6.73
N PRO A 53 -16.21 -4.04 7.28
CA PRO A 53 -17.37 -3.55 6.52
C PRO A 53 -17.19 -2.09 6.13
N PRO A 54 -17.81 -1.65 5.05
CA PRO A 54 -17.64 -0.27 4.61
C PRO A 54 -17.99 0.77 5.65
N ASP A 55 -18.96 0.50 6.47
CA ASP A 55 -19.37 1.44 7.49
C ASP A 55 -18.41 1.47 8.66
N ALA A 56 -17.61 0.45 8.80
CA ALA A 56 -16.60 0.39 9.86
C ALA A 56 -15.24 0.80 9.34
N ALA A 57 -15.05 0.75 8.06
CA ALA A 57 -13.75 1.05 7.48
C ALA A 57 -13.51 2.54 7.49
N PRO A 58 -12.32 2.96 7.91
CA PRO A 58 -11.99 4.37 7.79
C PRO A 58 -11.92 4.76 6.33
N SER A 59 -12.32 5.96 6.06
CA SER A 59 -12.29 6.44 4.69
C SER A 59 -11.08 7.32 4.44
N ASP A 60 -10.08 7.15 5.21
CA ASP A 60 -8.91 7.97 5.11
C ASP A 60 -7.96 7.54 4.00
N GLU A 61 -8.29 6.48 3.35
CA GLU A 61 -7.40 6.07 2.29
C GLU A 61 -7.61 6.89 1.08
#